data_6d5ec3f1b83d9c3b1220fddb3b0dca8e
#
_entry.id   6d5ec3f1b83d9c3b1220fddb3b0dca8e
#
_cell.length_a   1.000
_cell.length_b   1.000
_cell.length_c   1.000
_cell.angle_alpha   90.00
_cell.angle_beta   90.00
_cell.angle_gamma   90.00
#
_symmetry.space_group_name_H-M   'P 1'
#
loop_
_entity.id
_entity.type
_entity.pdbx_description
1 polymer ?
#
loop_
_entity_poly.entity_id
_entity_poly.type
_entity_poly.pdbx_seq_one_letter_code
_entity_poly.pdbx_strand_id
1 'polypeptide(L)'
;MEVYNDFNGDLTNLFCCVKNRTMALLLELGFLPLNTRDDFNVLYKFFSREEFTDDYLDEEMELTQRYLEPPDAKTIRRMMLERAPRGDVRRAADYFKLIRYSFSGGAKSFAGKSCDIRRFFHLVWECSRRLAEVVIENKDCVDLIRQYDREDAFFYCDPPYYDAEDCYAVGFPKEDHQRLHDALLECQGYVMVSYNYCPFIVDLYKEFYIFYTTRPNSMSQKAGSEYEEIVITNYDPRLYNSARHWQLSIFNLSAAEEDDGRYTLIHEPKTKSDKTEE
;
A
#
# COMPACT_ATOMS: atom_id res chain seq x y z
N MET A 1 -10.19 11.78 11.86
CA MET A 1 -9.88 10.34 11.97
C MET A 1 -9.07 9.98 10.74
N GLU A 2 -7.99 9.22 10.90
CA GLU A 2 -7.13 8.76 9.81
C GLU A 2 -7.24 7.23 9.69
N VAL A 3 -7.35 6.73 8.47
CA VAL A 3 -7.45 5.31 8.17
C VAL A 3 -6.39 4.94 7.14
N TYR A 4 -5.62 3.89 7.42
CA TYR A 4 -4.73 3.23 6.48
C TYR A 4 -5.33 1.90 6.08
N ASN A 5 -5.40 1.64 4.79
CA ASN A 5 -5.88 0.37 4.26
C ASN A 5 -4.90 -0.21 3.26
N ASP A 6 -4.71 -1.50 3.33
CA ASP A 6 -4.01 -2.26 2.29
C ASP A 6 -4.66 -3.63 2.13
N PHE A 7 -4.76 -4.11 0.90
CA PHE A 7 -5.31 -5.44 0.63
C PHE A 7 -4.33 -6.56 1.00
N ASN A 8 -3.03 -6.25 1.07
CA ASN A 8 -2.01 -7.19 1.50
C ASN A 8 -2.06 -7.42 3.01
N GLY A 9 -2.61 -8.57 3.41
CA GLY A 9 -2.77 -8.94 4.82
C GLY A 9 -1.44 -9.10 5.59
N ASP A 10 -0.32 -9.36 4.92
CA ASP A 10 0.99 -9.45 5.56
C ASP A 10 1.53 -8.06 5.88
N LEU A 11 1.29 -7.09 4.99
CA LEU A 11 1.65 -5.68 5.22
C LEU A 11 0.80 -5.06 6.33
N THR A 12 -0.51 -5.27 6.31
CA THR A 12 -1.41 -4.79 7.38
C THR A 12 -1.09 -5.45 8.72
N ASN A 13 -0.76 -6.75 8.76
CA ASN A 13 -0.28 -7.41 9.96
C ASN A 13 1.01 -6.76 10.50
N LEU A 14 1.95 -6.42 9.61
CA LEU A 14 3.16 -5.70 10.02
C LEU A 14 2.82 -4.36 10.68
N PHE A 15 1.98 -3.54 10.06
CA PHE A 15 1.58 -2.24 10.62
C PHE A 15 0.79 -2.39 11.94
N CYS A 16 -0.07 -3.41 12.05
CA CYS A 16 -0.74 -3.73 13.32
C CYS A 16 0.26 -4.08 14.42
N CYS A 17 1.30 -4.86 14.11
CA CYS A 17 2.36 -5.19 15.07
C CYS A 17 3.23 -3.98 15.42
N VAL A 18 3.58 -3.15 14.44
CA VAL A 18 4.28 -1.88 14.67
C VAL A 18 3.49 -1.00 15.63
N LYS A 19 2.17 -0.87 15.43
CA LYS A 19 1.30 -0.03 16.27
C LYS A 19 1.09 -0.61 17.67
N ASN A 20 0.70 -1.88 17.78
CA ASN A 20 0.11 -2.44 18.99
C ASN A 20 1.04 -3.38 19.77
N ARG A 21 2.14 -3.84 19.14
CA ARG A 21 3.07 -4.84 19.68
C ARG A 21 4.53 -4.47 19.42
N THR A 22 4.84 -3.17 19.43
CA THR A 22 6.13 -2.60 19.03
C THR A 22 7.31 -3.27 19.71
N MET A 23 7.26 -3.43 21.04
CA MET A 23 8.38 -4.04 21.77
C MET A 23 8.56 -5.52 21.42
N ALA A 24 7.47 -6.28 21.28
CA ALA A 24 7.55 -7.68 20.87
C ALA A 24 8.13 -7.81 19.45
N LEU A 25 7.73 -6.93 18.53
CA LEU A 25 8.27 -6.89 17.18
C LEU A 25 9.77 -6.55 17.17
N LEU A 26 10.21 -5.56 17.95
CA LEU A 26 11.62 -5.19 18.05
C LEU A 26 12.47 -6.32 18.63
N LEU A 27 11.97 -7.04 19.63
CA LEU A 27 12.63 -8.22 20.18
C LEU A 27 12.77 -9.30 19.10
N GLU A 28 11.69 -9.63 18.41
CA GLU A 28 11.69 -10.67 17.38
C GLU A 28 12.61 -10.32 16.20
N LEU A 29 12.65 -9.06 15.78
CA LEU A 29 13.60 -8.57 14.76
C LEU A 29 15.07 -8.68 15.21
N GLY A 30 15.35 -8.53 16.50
CA GLY A 30 16.70 -8.54 17.05
C GLY A 30 17.35 -9.92 17.09
N PHE A 31 16.58 -11.01 17.10
CA PHE A 31 17.09 -12.35 17.38
C PHE A 31 17.64 -13.10 16.16
N LEU A 32 17.13 -12.85 14.96
CA LEU A 32 17.51 -13.64 13.79
C LEU A 32 17.74 -12.72 12.57
N PRO A 33 18.97 -12.26 12.35
CA PRO A 33 19.29 -11.61 11.09
C PRO A 33 19.15 -12.63 9.96
N LEU A 34 18.46 -12.26 8.91
CA LEU A 34 18.46 -12.99 7.65
C LEU A 34 19.82 -12.70 6.99
N ASN A 35 20.65 -13.72 6.78
CA ASN A 35 22.01 -13.50 6.29
C ASN A 35 22.30 -14.21 4.97
N THR A 36 21.44 -15.12 4.52
CA THR A 36 21.68 -15.92 3.35
C THR A 36 20.58 -15.78 2.29
N ARG A 37 20.94 -16.10 1.06
CA ARG A 37 19.97 -16.18 -0.04
C ARG A 37 18.94 -17.29 0.22
N ASP A 38 19.34 -18.38 0.85
CA ASP A 38 18.47 -19.52 1.11
C ASP A 38 17.39 -19.13 2.14
N ASP A 39 17.74 -18.42 3.21
CA ASP A 39 16.76 -17.89 4.17
C ASP A 39 15.76 -16.97 3.47
N PHE A 40 16.25 -16.10 2.56
CA PHE A 40 15.37 -15.23 1.78
C PHE A 40 14.40 -16.06 0.91
N ASN A 41 14.89 -17.09 0.22
CA ASN A 41 14.07 -17.92 -0.65
C ASN A 41 13.00 -18.69 0.14
N VAL A 42 13.31 -19.16 1.35
CA VAL A 42 12.32 -19.78 2.25
C VAL A 42 11.22 -18.78 2.62
N LEU A 43 11.59 -17.57 3.06
CA LEU A 43 10.62 -16.54 3.38
C LEU A 43 9.79 -16.11 2.15
N TYR A 44 10.44 -15.97 1.01
CA TYR A 44 9.75 -15.64 -0.24
C TYR A 44 8.67 -16.66 -0.60
N LYS A 45 9.01 -17.94 -0.60
CA LYS A 45 8.04 -19.04 -0.86
C LYS A 45 6.90 -19.03 0.14
N PHE A 46 7.18 -18.80 1.42
CA PHE A 46 6.15 -18.71 2.45
C PHE A 46 5.15 -17.59 2.21
N PHE A 47 5.62 -16.40 1.80
CA PHE A 47 4.74 -15.24 1.58
C PHE A 47 4.08 -15.21 0.20
N SER A 48 4.77 -15.73 -0.84
CA SER A 48 4.19 -15.84 -2.19
C SER A 48 3.15 -16.94 -2.32
N ARG A 49 3.05 -17.80 -1.30
CA ARG A 49 2.17 -18.98 -1.29
C ARG A 49 2.43 -19.95 -2.46
N GLU A 50 3.60 -19.84 -3.10
CA GLU A 50 4.05 -20.80 -4.09
C GLU A 50 4.45 -22.08 -3.36
N GLU A 51 3.68 -23.17 -3.56
CA GLU A 51 3.99 -24.55 -3.17
C GLU A 51 4.80 -24.71 -1.86
N PHE A 52 4.42 -23.97 -0.82
CA PHE A 52 4.90 -24.29 0.51
C PHE A 52 4.12 -25.52 0.98
N THR A 53 4.60 -26.69 0.61
CA THR A 53 4.28 -27.90 1.33
C THR A 53 4.97 -27.80 2.67
N ASP A 54 4.23 -27.35 3.65
CA ASP A 54 4.62 -27.50 5.04
C ASP A 54 4.37 -28.97 5.39
N ASP A 55 5.39 -29.80 5.19
CA ASP A 55 5.32 -31.22 5.52
C ASP A 55 4.92 -31.44 6.98
N TYR A 56 5.30 -30.48 7.86
CA TYR A 56 4.90 -30.47 9.26
C TYR A 56 3.42 -30.15 9.45
N LEU A 57 2.82 -29.30 8.64
CA LEU A 57 1.39 -28.96 8.75
C LEU A 57 0.53 -30.19 8.37
N ASP A 58 0.90 -30.92 7.34
CA ASP A 58 0.20 -32.13 6.93
C ASP A 58 0.34 -33.22 8.00
N GLU A 59 1.54 -33.39 8.56
CA GLU A 59 1.79 -34.31 9.67
C GLU A 59 1.02 -33.91 10.94
N GLU A 60 1.02 -32.63 11.32
CA GLU A 60 0.25 -32.08 12.44
C GLU A 60 -1.25 -32.28 12.24
N MET A 61 -1.75 -32.06 11.02
CA MET A 61 -3.17 -32.28 10.72
C MET A 61 -3.54 -33.76 10.79
N GLU A 62 -2.66 -34.65 10.32
CA GLU A 62 -2.85 -36.10 10.41
C GLU A 62 -2.84 -36.57 11.88
N LEU A 63 -1.86 -36.10 12.67
CA LEU A 63 -1.77 -36.40 14.10
C LEU A 63 -3.01 -35.88 14.86
N THR A 64 -3.47 -34.66 14.52
CA THR A 64 -4.67 -34.09 15.13
C THR A 64 -5.91 -34.93 14.85
N GLN A 65 -6.08 -35.41 13.62
CA GLN A 65 -7.18 -36.29 13.27
C GLN A 65 -7.08 -37.68 13.93
N ARG A 66 -5.87 -38.14 14.20
CA ARG A 66 -5.61 -39.47 14.77
C ARG A 66 -5.80 -39.53 16.26
N TYR A 67 -5.45 -38.47 16.98
CA TYR A 67 -5.39 -38.47 18.45
C TYR A 67 -6.46 -37.61 19.12
N LEU A 68 -7.17 -36.76 18.40
CA LEU A 68 -8.22 -35.92 18.97
C LEU A 68 -9.60 -36.32 18.47
N GLU A 69 -10.52 -36.44 19.40
CA GLU A 69 -11.92 -36.68 19.06
C GLU A 69 -12.62 -35.44 18.49
N PRO A 70 -13.58 -35.60 17.57
CA PRO A 70 -14.47 -34.51 17.19
C PRO A 70 -15.31 -34.05 18.39
N PRO A 71 -15.53 -32.73 18.66
CA PRO A 71 -15.27 -31.59 17.74
C PRO A 71 -13.89 -30.96 17.88
N ASP A 72 -13.03 -31.40 18.81
CA ASP A 72 -11.74 -30.77 19.11
C ASP A 72 -10.77 -30.81 17.94
N ALA A 73 -10.68 -31.97 17.27
CA ALA A 73 -9.87 -32.11 16.05
C ALA A 73 -10.30 -31.10 14.96
N LYS A 74 -11.60 -30.88 14.78
CA LYS A 74 -12.14 -29.91 13.82
C LYS A 74 -11.81 -28.48 14.21
N THR A 75 -11.85 -28.17 15.48
CA THR A 75 -11.53 -26.83 16.01
C THR A 75 -10.05 -26.53 15.83
N ILE A 76 -9.16 -27.45 16.20
CA ILE A 76 -7.71 -27.28 16.06
C ILE A 76 -7.33 -27.18 14.58
N ARG A 77 -7.87 -28.05 13.71
CA ARG A 77 -7.65 -27.95 12.28
C ARG A 77 -8.08 -26.61 11.71
N ARG A 78 -9.22 -26.09 12.13
CA ARG A 78 -9.67 -24.75 11.74
C ARG A 78 -8.69 -23.68 12.22
N MET A 79 -8.21 -23.75 13.46
CA MET A 79 -7.23 -22.80 14.01
C MET A 79 -5.88 -22.86 13.28
N MET A 80 -5.45 -24.03 12.83
CA MET A 80 -4.23 -24.20 12.03
C MET A 80 -4.38 -23.62 10.62
N LEU A 81 -5.56 -23.76 9.99
CA LEU A 81 -5.85 -23.29 8.65
C LEU A 81 -6.25 -21.81 8.63
N GLU A 82 -6.96 -21.34 9.65
CA GLU A 82 -7.28 -19.94 9.85
C GLU A 82 -6.05 -19.28 10.46
N ARG A 83 -5.26 -18.60 9.65
CA ARG A 83 -4.25 -17.67 10.16
C ARG A 83 -4.96 -16.69 11.08
N ALA A 84 -4.56 -16.67 12.34
CA ALA A 84 -5.22 -15.87 13.35
C ALA A 84 -5.36 -14.40 12.86
N PRO A 85 -6.55 -13.80 12.88
CA PRO A 85 -6.78 -12.43 12.42
C PRO A 85 -6.10 -11.39 13.34
N ARG A 86 -5.44 -11.84 14.43
CA ARG A 86 -4.71 -10.99 15.35
C ARG A 86 -3.24 -10.87 14.95
N GLY A 87 -2.67 -9.68 15.19
CA GLY A 87 -1.29 -9.37 14.88
C GLY A 87 -0.30 -10.47 15.27
N ASP A 88 0.23 -11.16 14.28
CA ASP A 88 1.24 -12.20 14.41
C ASP A 88 2.62 -11.56 14.31
N VAL A 89 3.27 -11.45 15.47
CA VAL A 89 4.57 -10.77 15.61
C VAL A 89 5.66 -11.48 14.83
N ARG A 90 5.67 -12.82 14.83
CA ARG A 90 6.68 -13.60 14.08
C ARG A 90 6.56 -13.38 12.59
N ARG A 91 5.36 -13.52 12.05
CA ARG A 91 5.07 -13.27 10.64
C ARG A 91 5.39 -11.83 10.25
N ALA A 92 5.07 -10.85 11.12
CA ALA A 92 5.41 -9.45 10.90
C ALA A 92 6.93 -9.22 10.83
N ALA A 93 7.70 -9.84 11.72
CA ALA A 93 9.16 -9.76 11.72
C ALA A 93 9.75 -10.40 10.46
N ASP A 94 9.27 -11.55 10.07
CA ASP A 94 9.74 -12.27 8.87
C ASP A 94 9.38 -11.49 7.59
N TYR A 95 8.18 -10.90 7.51
CA TYR A 95 7.79 -10.05 6.39
C TYR A 95 8.61 -8.78 6.32
N PHE A 96 8.88 -8.12 7.45
CA PHE A 96 9.77 -6.96 7.51
C PHE A 96 11.17 -7.31 6.99
N LYS A 97 11.74 -8.46 7.40
CA LYS A 97 13.03 -8.94 6.92
C LYS A 97 12.99 -9.18 5.41
N LEU A 98 11.95 -9.87 4.91
CA LEU A 98 11.77 -10.13 3.48
C LEU A 98 11.84 -8.82 2.66
N ILE A 99 11.06 -7.82 3.04
CA ILE A 99 11.05 -6.51 2.37
C ILE A 99 12.43 -5.86 2.42
N ARG A 100 13.08 -5.84 3.58
CA ARG A 100 14.38 -5.15 3.78
C ARG A 100 15.54 -5.79 3.06
N TYR A 101 15.50 -7.10 2.85
CA TYR A 101 16.54 -7.83 2.12
C TYR A 101 16.21 -8.02 0.62
N SER A 102 15.03 -7.59 0.19
CA SER A 102 14.66 -7.62 -1.22
C SER A 102 15.21 -6.43 -1.99
N PHE A 103 15.36 -6.63 -3.31
CA PHE A 103 15.68 -5.53 -4.22
C PHE A 103 14.51 -4.54 -4.27
N SER A 104 14.80 -3.26 -4.07
CA SER A 104 13.81 -2.15 -4.04
C SER A 104 12.65 -2.31 -3.06
N GLY A 105 12.74 -3.22 -2.09
CA GLY A 105 11.63 -3.47 -1.16
C GLY A 105 10.45 -4.26 -1.76
N GLY A 106 10.59 -4.76 -2.97
CA GLY A 106 9.52 -5.45 -3.70
C GLY A 106 9.23 -6.88 -3.25
N ALA A 107 9.91 -7.39 -2.23
CA ALA A 107 9.76 -8.75 -1.68
C ALA A 107 9.92 -9.91 -2.69
N LYS A 108 10.38 -9.66 -3.91
CA LYS A 108 10.45 -10.66 -5.00
C LYS A 108 11.82 -11.23 -5.27
N SER A 109 12.88 -10.47 -5.03
CA SER A 109 14.25 -10.89 -5.33
C SER A 109 15.22 -10.41 -4.26
N PHE A 110 16.21 -11.24 -3.95
CA PHE A 110 17.24 -10.94 -2.94
C PHE A 110 18.20 -9.85 -3.43
N ALA A 111 18.36 -8.78 -2.63
CA ALA A 111 19.21 -7.64 -2.99
C ALA A 111 20.72 -7.93 -2.94
N GLY A 112 21.14 -9.03 -2.31
CA GLY A 112 22.55 -9.39 -2.17
C GLY A 112 23.37 -8.44 -1.27
N LYS A 113 22.70 -7.59 -0.47
CA LYS A 113 23.34 -6.64 0.43
C LYS A 113 23.13 -7.06 1.88
N SER A 114 24.17 -6.93 2.70
CA SER A 114 24.03 -7.08 4.14
C SER A 114 23.21 -5.90 4.70
N CYS A 115 22.33 -6.19 5.62
CA CYS A 115 21.49 -5.20 6.28
C CYS A 115 21.51 -5.46 7.79
N ASP A 116 21.95 -4.51 8.58
CA ASP A 116 21.80 -4.58 10.03
C ASP A 116 20.38 -4.12 10.39
N ILE A 117 19.51 -5.07 10.71
CA ILE A 117 18.11 -4.83 11.03
C ILE A 117 17.94 -3.89 12.23
N ARG A 118 18.91 -3.84 13.16
CA ARG A 118 18.87 -2.98 14.35
C ARG A 118 18.86 -1.49 14.01
N ARG A 119 19.36 -1.11 12.82
CA ARG A 119 19.33 0.28 12.33
C ARG A 119 17.89 0.78 12.12
N PHE A 120 16.92 -0.13 11.99
CA PHE A 120 15.51 0.22 11.78
C PHE A 120 14.71 0.28 13.08
N PHE A 121 15.27 -0.07 14.23
CA PHE A 121 14.55 -0.05 15.50
C PHE A 121 13.99 1.33 15.83
N HIS A 122 14.78 2.36 15.62
CA HIS A 122 14.33 3.74 15.80
C HIS A 122 13.16 4.09 14.88
N LEU A 123 13.24 3.72 13.59
CA LEU A 123 12.18 3.97 12.62
C LEU A 123 10.89 3.20 12.94
N VAL A 124 11.01 1.96 13.41
CA VAL A 124 9.85 1.17 13.88
C VAL A 124 9.18 1.85 15.07
N TRP A 125 9.99 2.37 16.00
CA TRP A 125 9.49 3.11 17.15
C TRP A 125 8.78 4.41 16.76
N GLU A 126 9.35 5.20 15.87
CA GLU A 126 8.74 6.43 15.37
C GLU A 126 7.46 6.14 14.57
N CYS A 127 7.47 5.10 13.73
CA CYS A 127 6.31 4.64 13.01
C CYS A 127 5.17 4.21 13.97
N SER A 128 5.50 3.51 15.05
CA SER A 128 4.54 3.16 16.09
C SER A 128 3.85 4.39 16.68
N ARG A 129 4.60 5.44 16.97
CA ARG A 129 4.03 6.70 17.48
C ARG A 129 3.15 7.38 16.43
N ARG A 130 3.57 7.40 15.17
CA ARG A 130 2.80 7.96 14.06
C ARG A 130 1.48 7.23 13.84
N LEU A 131 1.47 5.92 14.01
CA LEU A 131 0.28 5.07 13.82
C LEU A 131 -0.66 5.03 15.04
N ALA A 132 -0.30 5.63 16.17
CA ALA A 132 -1.04 5.47 17.42
C ALA A 132 -2.55 5.75 17.29
N GLU A 133 -2.92 6.77 16.50
CA GLU A 133 -4.31 7.18 16.28
C GLU A 133 -4.88 6.76 14.92
N VAL A 134 -4.09 6.04 14.10
CA VAL A 134 -4.50 5.58 12.77
C VAL A 134 -5.27 4.26 12.87
N VAL A 135 -6.45 4.17 12.30
CA VAL A 135 -7.17 2.90 12.11
C VAL A 135 -6.50 2.12 10.99
N ILE A 136 -6.15 0.86 11.24
CA ILE A 136 -5.55 -0.03 10.25
C ILE A 136 -6.62 -1.01 9.79
N GLU A 137 -6.92 -1.00 8.49
CA GLU A 137 -7.89 -1.88 7.85
C GLU A 137 -7.21 -2.80 6.83
N ASN A 138 -7.84 -3.94 6.58
CA ASN A 138 -7.43 -4.88 5.53
C ASN A 138 -8.69 -5.29 4.76
N LYS A 139 -9.13 -4.40 3.89
CA LYS A 139 -10.39 -4.54 3.16
C LYS A 139 -10.21 -4.28 1.67
N ASP A 140 -11.18 -4.76 0.90
CA ASP A 140 -11.36 -4.30 -0.48
C ASP A 140 -11.50 -2.76 -0.51
N CYS A 141 -10.86 -2.12 -1.48
CA CYS A 141 -10.81 -0.65 -1.54
C CYS A 141 -12.20 -0.02 -1.74
N VAL A 142 -13.07 -0.66 -2.53
CA VAL A 142 -14.44 -0.16 -2.78
C VAL A 142 -15.28 -0.25 -1.51
N ASP A 143 -15.18 -1.35 -0.77
CA ASP A 143 -15.89 -1.51 0.49
C ASP A 143 -15.40 -0.51 1.55
N LEU A 144 -14.10 -0.23 1.56
CA LEU A 144 -13.52 0.78 2.43
C LEU A 144 -14.02 2.19 2.09
N ILE A 145 -13.98 2.57 0.80
CA ILE A 145 -14.45 3.89 0.33
C ILE A 145 -15.90 4.06 0.77
N ARG A 146 -16.79 3.12 0.46
CA ARG A 146 -18.21 3.18 0.84
C ARG A 146 -18.43 3.28 2.35
N GLN A 147 -17.57 2.65 3.15
CA GLN A 147 -17.69 2.69 4.61
C GLN A 147 -17.33 4.06 5.19
N TYR A 148 -16.34 4.74 4.60
CA TYR A 148 -15.77 5.97 5.15
C TYR A 148 -16.17 7.23 4.36
N ASP A 149 -16.95 7.08 3.27
CA ASP A 149 -17.37 8.20 2.42
C ASP A 149 -18.31 9.16 3.17
N ARG A 150 -18.00 10.44 3.09
CA ARG A 150 -18.75 11.58 3.60
C ARG A 150 -18.16 12.87 3.03
N GLU A 151 -18.92 13.96 3.08
CA GLU A 151 -18.56 15.25 2.47
C GLU A 151 -17.19 15.81 2.93
N ASP A 152 -16.77 15.54 4.17
CA ASP A 152 -15.49 15.98 4.74
C ASP A 152 -14.37 14.92 4.66
N ALA A 153 -14.60 13.79 4.01
CA ALA A 153 -13.59 12.75 3.81
C ALA A 153 -12.60 13.16 2.72
N PHE A 154 -11.36 12.70 2.86
CA PHE A 154 -10.34 12.77 1.82
C PHE A 154 -9.77 11.37 1.59
N PHE A 155 -9.87 10.88 0.36
CA PHE A 155 -9.33 9.61 -0.06
C PHE A 155 -8.09 9.80 -0.93
N TYR A 156 -6.95 9.29 -0.47
CA TYR A 156 -5.76 9.11 -1.29
C TYR A 156 -5.67 7.64 -1.70
N CYS A 157 -5.73 7.37 -2.98
CA CYS A 157 -5.66 6.03 -3.56
C CYS A 157 -4.38 5.87 -4.38
N ASP A 158 -3.62 4.82 -4.08
CA ASP A 158 -2.40 4.43 -4.81
C ASP A 158 -2.54 2.95 -5.20
N PRO A 159 -3.43 2.63 -6.15
CA PRO A 159 -3.67 1.26 -6.58
C PRO A 159 -2.47 0.71 -7.38
N PRO A 160 -2.37 -0.62 -7.57
CA PRO A 160 -1.42 -1.20 -8.51
C PRO A 160 -1.53 -0.52 -9.88
N TYR A 161 -0.40 -0.15 -10.47
CA TYR A 161 -0.37 0.56 -11.74
C TYR A 161 -0.78 -0.37 -12.88
N TYR A 162 -1.57 0.16 -13.80
CA TYR A 162 -2.03 -0.58 -14.98
C TYR A 162 -0.84 -1.01 -15.85
N ASP A 163 -0.88 -2.25 -16.38
CA ASP A 163 0.23 -2.91 -17.09
C ASP A 163 1.52 -3.12 -16.24
N ALA A 164 1.43 -2.95 -14.93
CA ALA A 164 2.53 -3.19 -14.00
C ALA A 164 2.12 -4.13 -12.84
N GLU A 165 0.99 -4.83 -12.98
CA GLU A 165 0.40 -5.69 -11.94
C GLU A 165 1.35 -6.79 -11.50
N ASP A 166 2.20 -7.31 -12.39
CA ASP A 166 3.25 -8.30 -12.07
C ASP A 166 4.26 -7.78 -11.04
N CYS A 167 4.34 -6.46 -10.81
CA CYS A 167 5.20 -5.87 -9.80
C CYS A 167 4.64 -5.98 -8.39
N TYR A 168 3.35 -6.24 -8.24
CA TYR A 168 2.65 -6.28 -6.96
C TYR A 168 2.43 -7.72 -6.47
N ALA A 169 2.25 -7.88 -5.16
CA ALA A 169 1.97 -9.17 -4.53
C ALA A 169 0.50 -9.58 -4.68
N VAL A 170 -0.36 -8.62 -5.03
CA VAL A 170 -1.81 -8.80 -5.19
C VAL A 170 -2.18 -8.37 -6.60
N GLY A 171 -2.93 -9.21 -7.31
CA GLY A 171 -3.46 -8.87 -8.63
C GLY A 171 -4.50 -7.74 -8.53
N PHE A 172 -4.51 -6.86 -9.53
CA PHE A 172 -5.50 -5.80 -9.68
C PHE A 172 -5.91 -5.72 -11.16
N PRO A 173 -6.78 -6.65 -11.62
CA PRO A 173 -7.14 -6.75 -13.03
C PRO A 173 -7.93 -5.52 -13.51
N LYS A 174 -8.11 -5.42 -14.81
CA LYS A 174 -8.77 -4.29 -15.48
C LYS A 174 -10.16 -3.98 -14.87
N GLU A 175 -10.88 -5.00 -14.46
CA GLU A 175 -12.20 -4.90 -13.84
C GLU A 175 -12.13 -4.18 -12.48
N ASP A 176 -11.04 -4.35 -11.73
CA ASP A 176 -10.84 -3.69 -10.43
C ASP A 176 -10.50 -2.20 -10.60
N HIS A 177 -9.77 -1.81 -11.67
CA HIS A 177 -9.60 -0.40 -12.02
C HIS A 177 -10.93 0.27 -12.32
N GLN A 178 -11.83 -0.41 -13.04
CA GLN A 178 -13.18 0.09 -13.33
C GLN A 178 -14.02 0.18 -12.04
N ARG A 179 -13.99 -0.85 -11.19
CA ARG A 179 -14.71 -0.85 -9.91
C ARG A 179 -14.26 0.30 -9.00
N LEU A 180 -12.95 0.55 -8.94
CA LEU A 180 -12.39 1.66 -8.17
C LEU A 180 -12.87 3.00 -8.74
N HIS A 181 -12.77 3.20 -10.07
CA HIS A 181 -13.27 4.40 -10.74
C HIS A 181 -14.74 4.66 -10.40
N ASP A 182 -15.60 3.65 -10.56
CA ASP A 182 -17.04 3.81 -10.33
C ASP A 182 -17.34 4.19 -8.88
N ALA A 183 -16.65 3.59 -7.91
CA ALA A 183 -16.80 3.95 -6.51
C ALA A 183 -16.34 5.39 -6.22
N LEU A 184 -15.27 5.84 -6.85
CA LEU A 184 -14.74 7.19 -6.68
C LEU A 184 -15.60 8.25 -7.38
N LEU A 185 -16.27 7.89 -8.47
CA LEU A 185 -17.20 8.77 -9.16
C LEU A 185 -18.47 9.06 -8.33
N GLU A 186 -18.89 8.07 -7.51
CA GLU A 186 -20.03 8.17 -6.60
C GLU A 186 -19.68 8.84 -5.26
N CYS A 187 -18.39 9.03 -4.98
CA CYS A 187 -17.87 9.51 -3.70
C CYS A 187 -18.30 10.95 -3.42
N GLN A 188 -18.75 11.21 -2.17
CA GLN A 188 -19.13 12.54 -1.70
C GLN A 188 -17.91 13.36 -1.26
N GLY A 189 -16.87 12.66 -0.76
CA GLY A 189 -15.64 13.25 -0.28
C GLY A 189 -14.68 13.64 -1.40
N TYR A 190 -13.56 14.20 -1.00
CA TYR A 190 -12.46 14.55 -1.89
C TYR A 190 -11.62 13.33 -2.25
N VAL A 191 -11.27 13.22 -3.51
CA VAL A 191 -10.54 12.08 -4.07
C VAL A 191 -9.24 12.55 -4.71
N MET A 192 -8.15 11.84 -4.43
CA MET A 192 -6.88 11.93 -5.13
C MET A 192 -6.36 10.53 -5.43
N VAL A 193 -6.05 10.26 -6.69
CA VAL A 193 -5.53 8.95 -7.14
C VAL A 193 -4.22 9.17 -7.87
N SER A 194 -3.21 8.34 -7.59
CA SER A 194 -1.95 8.28 -8.34
C SER A 194 -1.92 7.07 -9.26
N TYR A 195 -1.48 7.27 -10.52
CA TYR A 195 -1.28 6.22 -11.51
C TYR A 195 -0.05 6.51 -12.38
N ASN A 196 0.48 5.46 -13.04
CA ASN A 196 1.32 5.64 -14.21
C ASN A 196 0.49 6.27 -15.34
N TYR A 197 1.15 7.13 -16.15
CA TYR A 197 0.50 7.65 -17.35
C TYR A 197 0.24 6.50 -18.34
N CYS A 198 -1.03 6.27 -18.65
CA CYS A 198 -1.39 5.39 -19.76
C CYS A 198 -2.74 5.84 -20.37
N PRO A 199 -2.95 5.66 -21.69
CA PRO A 199 -4.17 6.11 -22.37
C PRO A 199 -5.45 5.49 -21.80
N PHE A 200 -5.40 4.24 -21.35
CA PHE A 200 -6.56 3.56 -20.75
C PHE A 200 -7.01 4.26 -19.46
N ILE A 201 -6.08 4.61 -18.55
CA ILE A 201 -6.42 5.30 -17.30
C ILE A 201 -6.90 6.72 -17.58
N VAL A 202 -6.30 7.44 -18.52
CA VAL A 202 -6.74 8.79 -18.90
C VAL A 202 -8.18 8.76 -19.43
N ASP A 203 -8.53 7.79 -20.27
CA ASP A 203 -9.90 7.66 -20.80
C ASP A 203 -10.90 7.21 -19.70
N LEU A 204 -10.46 6.30 -18.82
CA LEU A 204 -11.27 5.81 -17.71
C LEU A 204 -11.67 6.95 -16.76
N TYR A 205 -10.76 7.88 -16.47
CA TYR A 205 -10.97 8.97 -15.49
C TYR A 205 -11.31 10.32 -16.13
N LYS A 206 -11.91 10.34 -17.31
CA LYS A 206 -12.28 11.58 -18.04
C LYS A 206 -13.31 12.48 -17.32
N GLU A 207 -13.98 11.99 -16.28
CA GLU A 207 -14.86 12.78 -15.43
C GLU A 207 -14.12 13.50 -14.29
N PHE A 208 -12.79 13.36 -14.22
CA PHE A 208 -11.92 13.93 -13.19
C PHE A 208 -10.92 14.92 -13.79
N TYR A 209 -10.33 15.75 -12.93
CA TYR A 209 -9.13 16.52 -13.28
C TYR A 209 -7.93 15.59 -13.36
N ILE A 210 -7.12 15.67 -14.40
CA ILE A 210 -5.92 14.84 -14.56
C ILE A 210 -4.70 15.73 -14.75
N PHE A 211 -3.75 15.58 -13.86
CA PHE A 211 -2.46 16.29 -13.88
C PHE A 211 -1.35 15.30 -14.21
N TYR A 212 -0.49 15.69 -15.13
CA TYR A 212 0.69 14.91 -15.53
C TYR A 212 1.94 15.42 -14.82
N THR A 213 2.81 14.50 -14.43
CA THR A 213 4.12 14.80 -13.86
C THR A 213 5.14 13.76 -14.29
N THR A 214 6.43 14.12 -14.20
CA THR A 214 7.54 13.17 -14.35
C THR A 214 8.37 13.13 -13.08
N ARG A 215 8.92 11.96 -12.77
CA ARG A 215 9.91 11.82 -11.70
C ARG A 215 11.08 10.95 -12.14
N PRO A 216 12.30 11.20 -11.62
CA PRO A 216 13.46 10.39 -11.94
C PRO A 216 13.23 8.91 -11.58
N ASN A 217 13.55 8.02 -12.53
CA ASN A 217 13.48 6.58 -12.31
C ASN A 217 14.77 6.10 -11.60
N SER A 218 14.74 6.09 -10.26
CA SER A 218 15.88 5.64 -9.44
C SER A 218 16.18 4.13 -9.56
N MET A 219 15.27 3.34 -10.17
CA MET A 219 15.44 1.89 -10.35
C MET A 219 15.99 1.53 -11.72
N SER A 220 15.96 2.45 -12.67
CA SER A 220 16.51 2.23 -14.01
C SER A 220 18.03 2.31 -14.00
N GLN A 221 18.69 1.37 -14.69
CA GLN A 221 20.12 1.45 -14.96
C GLN A 221 20.47 2.48 -16.05
N LYS A 222 19.45 3.02 -16.74
CA LYS A 222 19.62 4.03 -17.79
C LYS A 222 19.59 5.42 -17.15
N ALA A 223 20.69 6.15 -17.28
CA ALA A 223 20.80 7.53 -16.81
C ALA A 223 19.74 8.41 -17.50
N GLY A 224 19.05 9.27 -16.72
CA GLY A 224 18.01 10.16 -17.21
C GLY A 224 16.67 9.48 -17.53
N SER A 225 16.47 8.23 -17.10
CA SER A 225 15.16 7.58 -17.17
C SER A 225 14.18 8.23 -16.21
N GLU A 226 12.99 8.54 -16.69
CA GLU A 226 11.90 9.13 -15.91
C GLU A 226 10.70 8.18 -15.87
N TYR A 227 9.93 8.27 -14.81
CA TYR A 227 8.58 7.73 -14.73
C TYR A 227 7.58 8.82 -15.07
N GLU A 228 6.65 8.50 -15.94
CA GLU A 228 5.50 9.33 -16.25
C GLU A 228 4.35 8.94 -15.33
N GLU A 229 3.85 9.90 -14.56
CA GLU A 229 2.79 9.69 -13.59
C GLU A 229 1.66 10.69 -13.80
N ILE A 230 0.46 10.31 -13.39
CA ILE A 230 -0.70 11.19 -13.34
C ILE A 230 -1.28 11.21 -11.95
N VAL A 231 -1.77 12.39 -11.57
CA VAL A 231 -2.58 12.60 -10.37
C VAL A 231 -3.98 12.97 -10.81
N ILE A 232 -4.96 12.25 -10.31
CA ILE A 232 -6.38 12.35 -10.68
C ILE A 232 -7.16 12.84 -9.47
N THR A 233 -8.01 13.87 -9.63
CA THR A 233 -8.79 14.44 -8.54
C THR A 233 -10.22 14.75 -8.97
N ASN A 234 -11.20 14.63 -8.06
CA ASN A 234 -12.59 15.03 -8.30
C ASN A 234 -12.84 16.52 -8.02
N TYR A 235 -11.81 17.27 -7.71
CA TYR A 235 -11.81 18.71 -7.46
C TYR A 235 -10.64 19.37 -8.18
N ASP A 236 -10.72 20.69 -8.41
CA ASP A 236 -9.59 21.45 -8.95
C ASP A 236 -8.63 21.83 -7.80
N PRO A 237 -7.46 21.18 -7.69
CA PRO A 237 -6.50 21.48 -6.61
C PRO A 237 -5.88 22.87 -6.71
N ARG A 238 -5.94 23.53 -7.88
CA ARG A 238 -5.44 24.89 -8.09
C ARG A 238 -6.21 25.89 -7.23
N LEU A 239 -7.51 25.63 -6.95
CA LEU A 239 -8.34 26.48 -6.11
C LEU A 239 -7.94 26.47 -4.62
N TYR A 240 -7.17 25.47 -4.19
CA TYR A 240 -6.73 25.27 -2.80
C TYR A 240 -5.28 25.70 -2.56
N ASN A 241 -4.61 26.22 -3.56
CA ASN A 241 -3.19 26.59 -3.48
C ASN A 241 -2.93 27.80 -2.58
N SER A 242 -3.96 28.59 -2.25
CA SER A 242 -3.87 29.74 -1.37
C SER A 242 -3.54 29.41 0.10
N ALA A 243 -3.68 28.16 0.52
CA ALA A 243 -3.34 27.72 1.89
C ALA A 243 -1.83 27.70 2.18
N ARG A 244 -0.96 27.75 1.17
CA ARG A 244 0.51 27.85 1.36
C ARG A 244 0.96 29.19 1.97
N HIS A 245 0.14 30.23 1.94
CA HIS A 245 0.48 31.54 2.50
C HIS A 245 0.60 31.59 4.04
N TRP A 246 0.12 30.58 4.76
CA TRP A 246 0.19 30.57 6.24
C TRP A 246 1.54 30.14 6.81
N GLN A 247 2.46 29.64 5.98
CA GLN A 247 3.82 29.28 6.41
C GLN A 247 4.92 30.18 5.83
N LEU A 248 4.58 31.24 5.14
CA LEU A 248 5.57 32.22 4.71
C LEU A 248 6.12 32.95 5.94
N SER A 249 7.40 32.74 6.18
CA SER A 249 8.13 33.52 7.16
C SER A 249 8.02 35.01 6.77
N ILE A 250 8.04 35.89 7.77
CA ILE A 250 7.97 37.35 7.66
C ILE A 250 8.99 37.95 6.66
N PHE A 251 9.93 37.11 6.18
CA PHE A 251 11.04 37.50 5.30
C PHE A 251 10.78 37.24 3.81
N ASN A 252 9.67 36.58 3.40
CA ASN A 252 9.38 36.22 2.01
C ASN A 252 8.10 36.88 1.46
N LEU A 253 7.95 38.18 1.66
CA LEU A 253 6.80 38.98 1.17
C LEU A 253 6.84 39.27 -0.35
N SER A 254 7.78 38.74 -1.11
CA SER A 254 7.94 39.04 -2.54
C SER A 254 8.12 37.83 -3.47
N ALA A 255 7.89 36.61 -3.01
CA ALA A 255 7.85 35.48 -3.93
C ALA A 255 6.48 35.47 -4.62
N ALA A 256 6.44 35.95 -5.87
CA ALA A 256 5.37 35.66 -6.81
C ALA A 256 5.16 34.14 -6.85
N GLU A 257 3.90 33.73 -6.97
CA GLU A 257 3.49 32.35 -7.19
C GLU A 257 4.14 31.83 -8.47
N GLU A 258 5.34 31.29 -8.37
CA GLU A 258 5.87 30.43 -9.43
C GLU A 258 5.19 29.07 -9.22
N ASP A 259 4.28 28.73 -10.11
CA ASP A 259 3.93 27.33 -10.40
C ASP A 259 5.27 26.64 -10.63
N ASP A 260 5.65 25.68 -9.77
CA ASP A 260 6.95 25.00 -9.87
C ASP A 260 7.04 24.11 -11.12
N GLY A 261 6.00 24.13 -11.98
CA GLY A 261 5.93 23.44 -13.27
C GLY A 261 5.98 21.91 -13.17
N ARG A 262 5.88 21.38 -11.94
CA ARG A 262 5.98 19.93 -11.72
C ARG A 262 4.76 19.17 -12.21
N TYR A 263 3.59 19.81 -12.17
CA TYR A 263 2.32 19.21 -12.55
C TYR A 263 1.69 20.00 -13.68
N THR A 264 1.37 19.32 -14.78
CA THR A 264 0.70 19.92 -15.94
C THR A 264 -0.71 19.37 -16.05
N LEU A 265 -1.72 20.25 -16.07
CA LEU A 265 -3.10 19.82 -16.31
C LEU A 265 -3.21 19.31 -17.76
N ILE A 266 -3.60 18.06 -17.92
CA ILE A 266 -3.79 17.42 -19.23
C ILE A 266 -5.26 17.11 -19.55
N HIS A 267 -6.10 17.09 -18.54
CA HIS A 267 -7.54 16.91 -18.72
C HIS A 267 -8.34 17.66 -17.64
N GLU A 268 -9.43 18.29 -18.08
CA GLU A 268 -10.42 18.96 -17.23
C GLU A 268 -11.81 18.39 -17.53
N PRO A 269 -12.58 17.98 -16.50
CA PRO A 269 -13.92 17.41 -16.71
C PRO A 269 -14.86 18.45 -17.31
N LYS A 270 -15.71 18.05 -18.25
CA LYS A 270 -16.76 18.91 -18.81
C LYS A 270 -17.72 19.34 -17.71
N THR A 271 -17.91 20.64 -17.55
CA THR A 271 -18.87 21.18 -16.59
C THR A 271 -20.31 20.83 -17.01
N LYS A 272 -21.24 20.76 -16.04
CA LYS A 272 -22.67 20.47 -16.34
C LYS A 272 -23.30 21.49 -17.29
N SER A 273 -22.72 22.70 -17.45
CA SER A 273 -23.15 23.72 -18.41
C SER A 273 -22.85 23.35 -19.87
N ASP A 274 -21.80 22.56 -20.13
CA ASP A 274 -21.39 22.19 -21.49
C ASP A 274 -22.26 21.07 -22.10
N LYS A 275 -23.11 20.41 -21.28
CA LYS A 275 -24.01 19.32 -21.70
C LYS A 275 -25.34 19.81 -22.29
N THR A 276 -25.57 21.14 -22.37
CA THR A 276 -26.83 21.70 -22.82
C THR A 276 -26.78 22.24 -24.27
N GLU A 277 -25.65 22.13 -24.95
CA GLU A 277 -25.43 22.65 -26.33
C GLU A 277 -25.18 21.55 -27.40
N GLU A 278 -25.50 20.27 -27.11
CA GLU A 278 -25.55 19.22 -28.14
C GLU A 278 -27.00 18.77 -28.39
#